data_ba9b93c7e2a1f4579986d95488532eb6
#
_entry.id   ba9b93c7e2a1f4579986d95488532eb6
#
_cell.length_a   1.000
_cell.length_b   1.000
_cell.length_c   1.000
_cell.angle_alpha   90.00
_cell.angle_beta   90.00
_cell.angle_gamma   90.00
#
_symmetry.space_group_name_H-M   'P 1'
#
loop_
_entity.id
_entity.type
_entity.pdbx_description
1 polymer ?
#
loop_
_entity_poly.entity_id
_entity_poly.type
_entity_poly.pdbx_seq_one_letter_code
_entity_poly.pdbx_strand_id
1 'polypeptide(L)'
;MTEPSATSDMAPKRYATAGDYVQLLKPRIMMLVVFTAIAGLVAAVGVTGVLINPVMAAIATLAIALGSGAAGAINMWYDADIDQIMTRTSTRPIPSGAVPKEEALAMGLIMSGVSVLLMWLASNWLAAALLAFSIFYYGVIYTMWLKRSTPQNIVIGGGAGAFPPVIGWAAVTGNTPVDAWILFAIIFFWTPPHFWALSLLAHGEYEKAGVPMLPVTHGAKATRNQIL
;
A
#
# COMPACT_ATOMS: atom_id res chain seq x y z
N MET A 1 6.73 42.75 -41.05
CA MET A 1 6.01 42.11 -39.94
C MET A 1 6.23 40.61 -40.06
N THR A 2 7.17 40.08 -39.33
CA THR A 2 7.50 38.64 -39.28
C THR A 2 6.86 38.09 -38.02
N GLU A 3 5.87 37.18 -38.18
CA GLU A 3 5.28 36.44 -37.06
C GLU A 3 6.34 35.57 -36.41
N PRO A 4 6.41 35.53 -35.08
CA PRO A 4 7.25 34.58 -34.38
C PRO A 4 6.56 33.19 -34.41
N SER A 5 7.19 32.27 -35.13
CA SER A 5 6.87 30.84 -35.11
C SER A 5 6.99 30.31 -33.65
N ALA A 6 5.86 30.11 -33.00
CA ALA A 6 5.79 29.40 -31.74
C ALA A 6 5.98 27.89 -32.01
N THR A 7 7.23 27.45 -32.11
CA THR A 7 7.57 26.04 -31.94
C THR A 7 7.39 25.72 -30.45
N SER A 8 6.25 25.16 -30.07
CA SER A 8 6.06 24.59 -28.76
C SER A 8 7.07 23.44 -28.61
N ASP A 9 8.04 23.64 -27.77
CA ASP A 9 9.03 22.65 -27.35
C ASP A 9 8.27 21.58 -26.53
N MET A 10 7.53 20.72 -27.23
CA MET A 10 6.89 19.55 -26.61
C MET A 10 8.00 18.54 -26.34
N ALA A 11 8.43 18.47 -25.08
CA ALA A 11 9.31 17.38 -24.62
C ALA A 11 8.77 16.04 -25.15
N PRO A 12 9.64 15.14 -25.66
CA PRO A 12 9.20 13.90 -26.27
C PRO A 12 8.32 13.11 -25.29
N LYS A 13 7.10 12.77 -25.73
CA LYS A 13 6.18 11.93 -24.95
C LYS A 13 6.88 10.61 -24.63
N ARG A 14 7.20 10.39 -23.36
CA ARG A 14 7.71 9.10 -22.90
C ARG A 14 6.56 8.08 -22.93
N TYR A 15 6.73 7.03 -23.71
CA TYR A 15 5.77 5.91 -23.72
C TYR A 15 5.95 5.04 -22.47
N ALA A 16 4.82 4.57 -21.91
CA ALA A 16 4.83 3.64 -20.80
C ALA A 16 5.49 2.31 -21.19
N THR A 17 6.32 1.78 -20.32
CA THR A 17 6.92 0.46 -20.45
C THR A 17 6.26 -0.51 -19.46
N ALA A 18 6.40 -1.83 -19.67
CA ALA A 18 5.94 -2.83 -18.69
C ALA A 18 6.55 -2.59 -17.29
N GLY A 19 7.79 -2.11 -17.22
CA GLY A 19 8.46 -1.74 -15.97
C GLY A 19 7.76 -0.62 -15.22
N ASP A 20 7.18 0.36 -15.92
CA ASP A 20 6.43 1.46 -15.31
C ASP A 20 5.14 0.94 -14.63
N TYR A 21 4.43 0.01 -15.28
CA TYR A 21 3.24 -0.62 -14.67
C TYR A 21 3.60 -1.51 -13.47
N VAL A 22 4.72 -2.22 -13.52
CA VAL A 22 5.24 -2.97 -12.36
C VAL A 22 5.58 -2.04 -11.21
N GLN A 23 6.14 -0.86 -11.47
CA GLN A 23 6.42 0.14 -10.43
C GLN A 23 5.16 0.65 -9.73
N LEU A 24 4.01 0.74 -10.43
CA LEU A 24 2.73 1.11 -9.80
C LEU A 24 2.35 0.16 -8.67
N LEU A 25 2.70 -1.11 -8.78
CA LEU A 25 2.40 -2.15 -7.79
C LEU A 25 3.28 -2.07 -6.54
N LYS A 26 4.31 -1.21 -6.52
CA LYS A 26 5.26 -1.07 -5.41
C LYS A 26 5.90 -2.40 -4.99
N PRO A 27 6.65 -3.07 -5.87
CA PRO A 27 7.08 -4.47 -5.68
C PRO A 27 7.84 -4.71 -4.37
N ARG A 28 8.63 -3.76 -3.87
CA ARG A 28 9.33 -3.89 -2.58
C ARG A 28 8.38 -4.00 -1.40
N ILE A 29 7.30 -3.20 -1.39
CA ILE A 29 6.29 -3.24 -0.33
C ILE A 29 5.45 -4.51 -0.49
N MET A 30 5.06 -4.84 -1.73
CA MET A 30 4.32 -6.06 -2.05
C MET A 30 5.03 -7.33 -1.55
N MET A 31 6.37 -7.43 -1.71
CA MET A 31 7.14 -8.56 -1.18
C MET A 31 7.03 -8.70 0.34
N LEU A 32 7.08 -7.59 1.09
CA LEU A 32 6.89 -7.62 2.55
C LEU A 32 5.48 -8.05 2.95
N VAL A 33 4.47 -7.55 2.24
CA VAL A 33 3.07 -7.95 2.43
C VAL A 33 2.88 -9.44 2.20
N VAL A 34 3.44 -9.96 1.11
CA VAL A 34 3.41 -11.40 0.78
C VAL A 34 4.12 -12.22 1.85
N PHE A 35 5.29 -11.79 2.30
CA PHE A 35 6.04 -12.47 3.35
C PHE A 35 5.22 -12.58 4.65
N THR A 36 4.62 -11.48 5.10
CA THR A 36 3.82 -11.49 6.34
C THR A 36 2.52 -12.28 6.18
N ALA A 37 1.92 -12.28 4.99
CA ALA A 37 0.77 -13.13 4.70
C ALA A 37 1.11 -14.63 4.74
N ILE A 38 2.25 -15.03 4.16
CA ILE A 38 2.76 -16.41 4.24
C ILE A 38 3.05 -16.77 5.69
N ALA A 39 3.65 -15.87 6.47
CA ALA A 39 3.88 -16.10 7.90
C ALA A 39 2.57 -16.39 8.66
N GLY A 40 1.51 -15.63 8.39
CA GLY A 40 0.18 -15.87 8.97
C GLY A 40 -0.42 -17.21 8.54
N LEU A 41 -0.29 -17.56 7.25
CA LEU A 41 -0.74 -18.83 6.70
C LEU A 41 -0.01 -20.01 7.36
N VAL A 42 1.31 -19.96 7.45
CA VAL A 42 2.15 -21.00 8.07
C VAL A 42 1.84 -21.11 9.56
N ALA A 43 1.69 -20.00 10.27
CA ALA A 43 1.31 -20.00 11.69
C ALA A 43 -0.06 -20.65 11.90
N ALA A 44 -1.04 -20.37 11.03
CA ALA A 44 -2.36 -21.00 11.08
C ALA A 44 -2.27 -22.53 10.96
N VAL A 45 -1.51 -23.03 9.99
CA VAL A 45 -1.28 -24.49 9.83
C VAL A 45 -0.59 -25.07 11.05
N GLY A 46 0.45 -24.41 11.58
CA GLY A 46 1.22 -24.88 12.73
C GLY A 46 0.43 -24.95 14.03
N VAL A 47 -0.45 -23.95 14.27
CA VAL A 47 -1.24 -23.86 15.51
C VAL A 47 -2.49 -24.75 15.45
N THR A 48 -3.16 -24.80 14.30
CA THR A 48 -4.47 -25.47 14.20
C THR A 48 -4.39 -26.89 13.65
N GLY A 49 -3.30 -27.26 12.99
CA GLY A 49 -3.18 -28.53 12.26
C GLY A 49 -4.02 -28.60 10.98
N VAL A 50 -4.77 -27.53 10.64
CA VAL A 50 -5.58 -27.49 9.41
C VAL A 50 -4.64 -27.40 8.21
N LEU A 51 -4.77 -28.34 7.28
CA LEU A 51 -4.00 -28.35 6.06
C LEU A 51 -4.75 -27.63 4.95
N ILE A 52 -4.03 -26.81 4.20
CA ILE A 52 -4.51 -26.18 2.96
C ILE A 52 -3.85 -26.84 1.75
N ASN A 53 -4.61 -27.00 0.67
CA ASN A 53 -4.01 -27.46 -0.59
C ASN A 53 -2.92 -26.45 -1.04
N PRO A 54 -1.70 -26.91 -1.38
CA PRO A 54 -0.60 -26.01 -1.74
C PRO A 54 -0.89 -25.10 -2.94
N VAL A 55 -1.68 -25.60 -3.91
CA VAL A 55 -2.08 -24.78 -5.07
C VAL A 55 -3.03 -23.65 -4.63
N MET A 56 -3.98 -23.96 -3.74
CA MET A 56 -4.89 -22.95 -3.20
C MET A 56 -4.16 -21.94 -2.32
N ALA A 57 -3.18 -22.38 -1.52
CA ALA A 57 -2.29 -21.51 -0.75
C ALA A 57 -1.50 -20.55 -1.66
N ALA A 58 -0.97 -21.05 -2.78
CA ALA A 58 -0.26 -20.23 -3.76
C ALA A 58 -1.19 -19.20 -4.41
N ILE A 59 -2.40 -19.59 -4.81
CA ILE A 59 -3.39 -18.68 -5.40
C ILE A 59 -3.83 -17.62 -4.37
N ALA A 60 -4.09 -18.01 -3.12
CA ALA A 60 -4.43 -17.07 -2.05
C ALA A 60 -3.29 -16.06 -1.80
N THR A 61 -2.04 -16.53 -1.79
CA THR A 61 -0.86 -15.67 -1.68
C THR A 61 -0.74 -14.71 -2.87
N LEU A 62 -0.97 -15.19 -4.10
CA LEU A 62 -1.01 -14.36 -5.30
C LEU A 62 -2.14 -13.31 -5.21
N ALA A 63 -3.31 -13.70 -4.71
CA ALA A 63 -4.42 -12.77 -4.52
C ALA A 63 -4.05 -11.63 -3.57
N ILE A 64 -3.34 -11.92 -2.45
CA ILE A 64 -2.83 -10.89 -1.52
C ILE A 64 -1.81 -10.00 -2.23
N ALA A 65 -0.90 -10.56 -3.03
CA ALA A 65 0.09 -9.80 -3.80
C ALA A 65 -0.60 -8.83 -4.76
N LEU A 66 -1.57 -9.32 -5.55
CA LEU A 66 -2.34 -8.51 -6.50
C LEU A 66 -3.13 -7.40 -5.78
N GLY A 67 -3.79 -7.71 -4.66
CA GLY A 67 -4.53 -6.74 -3.85
C GLY A 67 -3.62 -5.65 -3.27
N SER A 68 -2.44 -6.03 -2.77
CA SER A 68 -1.43 -5.07 -2.30
C SER A 68 -0.94 -4.16 -3.43
N GLY A 69 -0.65 -4.75 -4.61
CA GLY A 69 -0.26 -3.99 -5.79
C GLY A 69 -1.36 -3.04 -6.27
N ALA A 70 -2.61 -3.52 -6.29
CA ALA A 70 -3.78 -2.72 -6.64
C ALA A 70 -3.94 -1.49 -5.72
N ALA A 71 -3.84 -1.71 -4.42
CA ALA A 71 -3.87 -0.63 -3.43
C ALA A 71 -2.70 0.35 -3.62
N GLY A 72 -1.52 -0.15 -4.01
CA GLY A 72 -0.36 0.66 -4.40
C GLY A 72 -0.62 1.56 -5.60
N ALA A 73 -1.25 1.04 -6.66
CA ALA A 73 -1.62 1.78 -7.87
C ALA A 73 -2.66 2.87 -7.56
N ILE A 74 -3.70 2.55 -6.79
CA ILE A 74 -4.72 3.51 -6.33
C ILE A 74 -4.07 4.64 -5.50
N ASN A 75 -3.14 4.29 -4.61
CA ASN A 75 -2.40 5.29 -3.83
C ASN A 75 -1.56 6.21 -4.73
N MET A 76 -0.82 5.69 -5.72
CA MET A 76 -0.05 6.52 -6.66
C MET A 76 -0.96 7.40 -7.52
N TRP A 77 -2.13 6.89 -7.92
CA TRP A 77 -3.12 7.68 -8.64
C TRP A 77 -3.57 8.90 -7.82
N TYR A 78 -3.92 8.69 -6.55
CA TYR A 78 -4.44 9.76 -5.70
C TYR A 78 -3.35 10.75 -5.30
N ASP A 79 -2.16 10.26 -4.97
CA ASP A 79 -1.03 11.06 -4.48
C ASP A 79 -0.18 11.71 -5.60
N ALA A 80 -0.58 11.62 -6.86
CA ALA A 80 0.22 12.08 -8.00
C ALA A 80 0.68 13.54 -7.87
N ASP A 81 -0.13 14.42 -7.29
CA ASP A 81 0.16 15.83 -7.03
C ASP A 81 1.27 16.02 -5.99
N ILE A 82 1.15 15.39 -4.83
CA ILE A 82 2.19 15.47 -3.79
C ILE A 82 3.46 14.73 -4.19
N ASP A 83 3.34 13.65 -4.94
CA ASP A 83 4.47 12.88 -5.45
C ASP A 83 5.34 13.68 -6.42
N GLN A 84 4.78 14.64 -7.15
CA GLN A 84 5.54 15.56 -8.01
C GLN A 84 6.42 16.53 -7.21
N ILE A 85 5.98 16.92 -6.00
CA ILE A 85 6.69 17.88 -5.15
C ILE A 85 7.87 17.22 -4.43
N MET A 86 7.73 15.95 -4.06
CA MET A 86 8.72 15.23 -3.28
C MET A 86 9.80 14.63 -4.18
N THR A 87 11.08 14.94 -3.92
CA THR A 87 12.24 14.46 -4.71
C THR A 87 12.27 12.94 -4.84
N ARG A 88 11.94 12.23 -3.74
CA ARG A 88 11.93 10.77 -3.69
C ARG A 88 10.88 10.13 -4.60
N THR A 89 9.79 10.82 -4.92
CA THR A 89 8.63 10.27 -5.61
C THR A 89 8.35 10.91 -6.96
N SER A 90 9.00 12.03 -7.30
CA SER A 90 8.82 12.74 -8.57
C SER A 90 9.15 11.90 -9.82
N THR A 91 9.99 10.89 -9.68
CA THR A 91 10.38 9.96 -10.75
C THR A 91 9.43 8.76 -10.91
N ARG A 92 8.38 8.67 -10.10
CA ARG A 92 7.37 7.61 -10.22
C ARG A 92 6.64 7.68 -11.56
N PRO A 93 6.01 6.57 -12.03
CA PRO A 93 5.41 6.50 -13.36
C PRO A 93 4.37 7.58 -13.65
N ILE A 94 3.52 7.96 -12.70
CA ILE A 94 2.49 8.98 -12.90
C ILE A 94 3.08 10.39 -12.85
N PRO A 95 3.83 10.81 -11.81
CA PRO A 95 4.46 12.13 -11.77
C PRO A 95 5.39 12.40 -12.94
N SER A 96 6.13 11.40 -13.42
CA SER A 96 7.02 11.52 -14.58
C SER A 96 6.30 11.59 -15.93
N GLY A 97 4.96 11.41 -15.95
CA GLY A 97 4.17 11.36 -17.17
C GLY A 97 4.31 10.08 -18.00
N ALA A 98 4.99 9.03 -17.46
CA ALA A 98 5.15 7.76 -18.15
C ALA A 98 3.85 6.97 -18.25
N VAL A 99 3.03 6.98 -17.19
CA VAL A 99 1.72 6.31 -17.16
C VAL A 99 0.62 7.34 -16.91
N PRO A 100 -0.44 7.38 -17.73
CA PRO A 100 -1.61 8.21 -17.49
C PRO A 100 -2.27 7.87 -16.15
N LYS A 101 -2.75 8.91 -15.47
CA LYS A 101 -3.38 8.78 -14.15
C LYS A 101 -4.61 7.87 -14.19
N GLU A 102 -5.39 7.96 -15.26
CA GLU A 102 -6.62 7.18 -15.48
C GLU A 102 -6.31 5.69 -15.67
N GLU A 103 -5.22 5.36 -16.37
CA GLU A 103 -4.80 3.97 -16.55
C GLU A 103 -4.34 3.34 -15.25
N ALA A 104 -3.62 4.09 -14.41
CA ALA A 104 -3.22 3.61 -13.08
C ALA A 104 -4.43 3.33 -12.17
N LEU A 105 -5.47 4.18 -12.22
CA LEU A 105 -6.72 3.95 -11.50
C LEU A 105 -7.46 2.71 -12.04
N ALA A 106 -7.62 2.63 -13.36
CA ALA A 106 -8.30 1.49 -13.99
C ALA A 106 -7.62 0.17 -13.63
N MET A 107 -6.28 0.12 -13.74
CA MET A 107 -5.48 -1.02 -13.33
C MET A 107 -5.70 -1.38 -11.85
N GLY A 108 -5.65 -0.39 -10.95
CA GLY A 108 -5.86 -0.57 -9.53
C GLY A 108 -7.24 -1.15 -9.22
N LEU A 109 -8.31 -0.63 -9.84
CA LEU A 109 -9.68 -1.10 -9.62
C LEU A 109 -9.90 -2.53 -10.17
N ILE A 110 -9.43 -2.80 -11.39
CA ILE A 110 -9.56 -4.13 -12.00
C ILE A 110 -8.80 -5.16 -11.16
N MET A 111 -7.55 -4.89 -10.79
CA MET A 111 -6.74 -5.79 -9.96
C MET A 111 -7.35 -6.00 -8.57
N SER A 112 -7.97 -4.98 -7.98
CA SER A 112 -8.70 -5.12 -6.71
C SER A 112 -9.83 -6.14 -6.84
N GLY A 113 -10.68 -6.02 -7.85
CA GLY A 113 -11.76 -6.96 -8.10
C GLY A 113 -11.27 -8.39 -8.36
N VAL A 114 -10.25 -8.53 -9.23
CA VAL A 114 -9.64 -9.83 -9.55
C VAL A 114 -9.01 -10.46 -8.30
N SER A 115 -8.30 -9.69 -7.48
CA SER A 115 -7.65 -10.22 -6.27
C SER A 115 -8.65 -10.75 -5.25
N VAL A 116 -9.75 -10.03 -5.02
CA VAL A 116 -10.82 -10.44 -4.10
C VAL A 116 -11.53 -11.70 -4.61
N LEU A 117 -11.82 -11.75 -5.91
CA LEU A 117 -12.44 -12.94 -6.54
C LEU A 117 -11.52 -14.16 -6.44
N LEU A 118 -10.22 -14.01 -6.75
CA LEU A 118 -9.25 -15.10 -6.62
C LEU A 118 -9.14 -15.60 -5.18
N MET A 119 -9.14 -14.70 -4.20
CA MET A 119 -9.11 -15.07 -2.79
C MET A 119 -10.34 -15.87 -2.40
N TRP A 120 -11.53 -15.45 -2.84
CA TRP A 120 -12.78 -16.15 -2.55
C TRP A 120 -12.78 -17.55 -3.16
N LEU A 121 -12.36 -17.68 -4.42
CA LEU A 121 -12.30 -18.98 -5.12
C LEU A 121 -11.25 -19.93 -4.56
N ALA A 122 -10.11 -19.39 -4.08
CA ALA A 122 -8.99 -20.18 -3.58
C ALA A 122 -9.12 -20.53 -2.07
N SER A 123 -9.97 -19.82 -1.34
CA SER A 123 -10.06 -20.05 0.11
C SER A 123 -11.51 -19.93 0.62
N ASN A 124 -11.92 -18.75 1.08
CA ASN A 124 -13.24 -18.56 1.70
C ASN A 124 -13.65 -17.07 1.65
N TRP A 125 -14.92 -16.82 1.96
CA TRP A 125 -15.50 -15.48 1.91
C TRP A 125 -14.89 -14.53 2.95
N LEU A 126 -14.45 -15.04 4.13
CA LEU A 126 -13.90 -14.21 5.19
C LEU A 126 -12.53 -13.63 4.78
N ALA A 127 -11.64 -14.47 4.23
CA ALA A 127 -10.35 -14.03 3.69
C ALA A 127 -10.53 -13.03 2.54
N ALA A 128 -11.51 -13.27 1.66
CA ALA A 128 -11.84 -12.35 0.57
C ALA A 128 -12.36 -11.00 1.09
N ALA A 129 -13.24 -11.02 2.09
CA ALA A 129 -13.78 -9.80 2.72
C ALA A 129 -12.67 -9.00 3.44
N LEU A 130 -11.76 -9.67 4.15
CA LEU A 130 -10.63 -9.04 4.81
C LEU A 130 -9.65 -8.43 3.78
N LEU A 131 -9.42 -9.11 2.64
CA LEU A 131 -8.60 -8.57 1.56
C LEU A 131 -9.25 -7.33 0.95
N ALA A 132 -10.55 -7.38 0.64
CA ALA A 132 -11.30 -6.23 0.14
C ALA A 132 -11.26 -5.06 1.13
N PHE A 133 -11.45 -5.34 2.42
CA PHE A 133 -11.36 -4.34 3.47
C PHE A 133 -9.96 -3.73 3.58
N SER A 134 -8.90 -4.54 3.49
CA SER A 134 -7.52 -4.05 3.54
C SER A 134 -7.19 -3.13 2.35
N ILE A 135 -7.65 -3.46 1.13
CA ILE A 135 -7.51 -2.62 -0.06
C ILE A 135 -8.25 -1.29 0.14
N PHE A 136 -9.50 -1.34 0.60
CA PHE A 136 -10.31 -0.16 0.90
C PHE A 136 -9.66 0.69 2.01
N TYR A 137 -9.17 0.06 3.08
CA TYR A 137 -8.53 0.73 4.18
C TYR A 137 -7.28 1.51 3.74
N TYR A 138 -6.43 0.89 2.93
CA TYR A 138 -5.24 1.58 2.40
C TYR A 138 -5.59 2.63 1.35
N GLY A 139 -6.43 2.28 0.37
CA GLY A 139 -6.77 3.16 -0.75
C GLY A 139 -7.61 4.35 -0.34
N VAL A 140 -8.64 4.15 0.48
CA VAL A 140 -9.60 5.19 0.85
C VAL A 140 -9.28 5.77 2.23
N ILE A 141 -9.31 4.95 3.29
CA ILE A 141 -9.18 5.47 4.66
C ILE A 141 -7.81 6.13 4.86
N TYR A 142 -6.74 5.42 4.57
CA TYR A 142 -5.39 5.97 4.74
C TYR A 142 -5.05 7.01 3.67
N THR A 143 -5.13 6.66 2.38
CA THR A 143 -4.62 7.51 1.29
C THR A 143 -5.47 8.75 1.08
N MET A 144 -6.81 8.60 0.98
CA MET A 144 -7.68 9.71 0.63
C MET A 144 -8.08 10.55 1.86
N TRP A 145 -8.32 9.91 3.01
CA TRP A 145 -8.83 10.62 4.17
C TRP A 145 -7.74 11.03 5.16
N LEU A 146 -6.93 10.07 5.66
CA LEU A 146 -6.04 10.34 6.79
C LEU A 146 -4.74 11.04 6.41
N LYS A 147 -4.12 10.64 5.29
CA LYS A 147 -2.76 11.06 4.93
C LYS A 147 -2.59 12.57 4.87
N ARG A 148 -3.62 13.29 4.42
CA ARG A 148 -3.59 14.74 4.23
C ARG A 148 -4.30 15.52 5.35
N SER A 149 -4.97 14.86 6.29
CA SER A 149 -5.84 15.50 7.27
C SER A 149 -5.33 15.46 8.70
N THR A 150 -4.49 14.47 9.05
CA THR A 150 -4.09 14.28 10.46
C THR A 150 -2.67 13.78 10.62
N PRO A 151 -1.94 14.22 11.68
CA PRO A 151 -0.62 13.65 12.03
C PRO A 151 -0.72 12.21 12.54
N GLN A 152 -1.91 11.72 12.90
CA GLN A 152 -2.17 10.33 13.28
C GLN A 152 -2.32 9.40 12.07
N ASN A 153 -2.13 9.91 10.86
CA ASN A 153 -2.26 9.13 9.62
C ASN A 153 -1.43 7.84 9.63
N ILE A 154 -0.23 7.88 10.22
CA ILE A 154 0.65 6.71 10.33
C ILE A 154 0.14 5.71 11.37
N VAL A 155 -0.37 6.18 12.51
CA VAL A 155 -0.89 5.30 13.58
C VAL A 155 -2.09 4.52 13.05
N ILE A 156 -3.09 5.22 12.55
CA ILE A 156 -4.30 4.58 12.03
C ILE A 156 -3.98 3.85 10.72
N GLY A 157 -3.29 4.50 9.78
CA GLY A 157 -2.95 3.94 8.46
C GLY A 157 -2.07 2.68 8.53
N GLY A 158 -1.29 2.51 9.61
CA GLY A 158 -0.49 1.33 9.87
C GLY A 158 -1.29 0.02 9.92
N GLY A 159 -2.59 0.12 10.24
CA GLY A 159 -3.50 -1.01 10.19
C GLY A 159 -3.55 -1.71 8.84
N ALA A 160 -3.46 -0.96 7.74
CA ALA A 160 -3.47 -1.55 6.40
C ALA A 160 -2.35 -2.59 6.20
N GLY A 161 -1.13 -2.26 6.67
CA GLY A 161 0.03 -3.16 6.60
C GLY A 161 -0.01 -4.31 7.59
N ALA A 162 -0.90 -4.28 8.59
CA ALA A 162 -1.02 -5.30 9.62
C ALA A 162 -2.06 -6.41 9.27
N PHE A 163 -2.93 -6.18 8.28
CA PHE A 163 -3.92 -7.18 7.85
C PHE A 163 -3.36 -8.43 7.15
N PRO A 164 -2.26 -8.38 6.38
CA PRO A 164 -1.82 -9.53 5.58
C PRO A 164 -1.69 -10.85 6.36
N PRO A 165 -1.09 -10.94 7.55
CA PRO A 165 -1.03 -12.19 8.30
C PRO A 165 -2.41 -12.68 8.77
N VAL A 166 -3.35 -11.78 9.09
CA VAL A 166 -4.73 -12.15 9.42
C VAL A 166 -5.45 -12.73 8.21
N ILE A 167 -5.23 -12.14 7.03
CA ILE A 167 -5.80 -12.64 5.76
C ILE A 167 -5.22 -14.02 5.45
N GLY A 168 -3.89 -14.20 5.61
CA GLY A 168 -3.23 -15.50 5.42
C GLY A 168 -3.76 -16.57 6.38
N TRP A 169 -3.98 -16.22 7.65
CA TRP A 169 -4.61 -17.09 8.65
C TRP A 169 -6.04 -17.47 8.25
N ALA A 170 -6.87 -16.47 7.93
CA ALA A 170 -8.25 -16.68 7.53
C ALA A 170 -8.37 -17.53 6.27
N ALA A 171 -7.41 -17.42 5.34
CA ALA A 171 -7.39 -18.22 4.12
C ALA A 171 -7.25 -19.74 4.41
N VAL A 172 -6.58 -20.12 5.49
CA VAL A 172 -6.42 -21.52 5.92
C VAL A 172 -7.65 -22.01 6.69
N THR A 173 -8.12 -21.21 7.66
CA THR A 173 -9.03 -21.68 8.71
C THR A 173 -10.47 -21.22 8.55
N GLY A 174 -10.71 -20.20 7.71
CA GLY A 174 -12.02 -19.54 7.63
C GLY A 174 -12.38 -18.76 8.91
N ASN A 175 -11.41 -18.50 9.79
CA ASN A 175 -11.61 -17.84 11.08
C ASN A 175 -10.44 -16.88 11.39
N THR A 176 -10.62 -15.99 12.38
CA THR A 176 -9.59 -15.06 12.87
C THR A 176 -9.53 -15.08 14.39
N PRO A 177 -8.91 -16.12 14.97
CA PRO A 177 -8.75 -16.23 16.43
C PRO A 177 -7.77 -15.19 16.96
N VAL A 178 -7.62 -15.12 18.29
CA VAL A 178 -6.73 -14.16 18.97
C VAL A 178 -5.30 -14.24 18.43
N ASP A 179 -4.80 -15.44 18.12
CA ASP A 179 -3.46 -15.63 17.55
C ASP A 179 -3.22 -14.84 16.26
N ALA A 180 -4.21 -14.82 15.35
CA ALA A 180 -4.14 -14.02 14.14
C ALA A 180 -4.07 -12.52 14.45
N TRP A 181 -4.82 -12.05 15.45
CA TRP A 181 -4.80 -10.65 15.87
C TRP A 181 -3.55 -10.27 16.65
N ILE A 182 -2.86 -11.22 17.30
CA ILE A 182 -1.52 -11.00 17.88
C ILE A 182 -0.52 -10.68 16.75
N LEU A 183 -0.55 -11.42 15.63
CA LEU A 183 0.30 -11.10 14.47
C LEU A 183 0.00 -9.72 13.90
N PHE A 184 -1.29 -9.35 13.81
CA PHE A 184 -1.70 -8.00 13.46
C PHE A 184 -1.12 -6.97 14.41
N ALA A 185 -1.27 -7.18 15.72
CA ALA A 185 -0.84 -6.24 16.76
C ALA A 185 0.68 -6.00 16.73
N ILE A 186 1.49 -7.04 16.50
CA ILE A 186 2.94 -6.92 16.36
C ILE A 186 3.30 -5.92 15.25
N ILE A 187 2.70 -6.06 14.05
CA ILE A 187 2.98 -5.18 12.92
C ILE A 187 2.37 -3.79 13.16
N PHE A 188 1.16 -3.73 13.70
CA PHE A 188 0.45 -2.49 13.96
C PHE A 188 1.21 -1.59 14.94
N PHE A 189 1.65 -2.12 16.08
CA PHE A 189 2.40 -1.36 17.08
C PHE A 189 3.84 -1.04 16.66
N TRP A 190 4.46 -1.85 15.81
CA TRP A 190 5.77 -1.56 15.24
C TRP A 190 5.73 -0.42 14.21
N THR A 191 4.62 -0.28 13.48
CA THR A 191 4.52 0.66 12.35
C THR A 191 4.69 2.14 12.74
N PRO A 192 4.04 2.70 13.80
CA PRO A 192 4.20 4.10 14.15
C PRO A 192 5.65 4.50 14.49
N PRO A 193 6.36 3.85 15.42
CA PRO A 193 7.73 4.24 15.75
C PRO A 193 8.67 4.14 14.53
N HIS A 194 8.51 3.10 13.69
CA HIS A 194 9.29 2.95 12.47
C HIS A 194 9.07 4.12 11.50
N PHE A 195 7.81 4.43 11.17
CA PHE A 195 7.50 5.51 10.23
C PHE A 195 7.80 6.90 10.78
N TRP A 196 7.64 7.14 12.07
CA TRP A 196 8.04 8.39 12.67
C TRP A 196 9.54 8.61 12.60
N ALA A 197 10.35 7.55 12.80
CA ALA A 197 11.79 7.62 12.60
C ALA A 197 12.15 7.99 11.16
N LEU A 198 11.50 7.35 10.17
CA LEU A 198 11.68 7.69 8.75
C LEU A 198 11.21 9.11 8.42
N SER A 199 10.12 9.57 9.02
CA SER A 199 9.58 10.91 8.77
C SER A 199 10.48 12.03 9.34
N LEU A 200 11.26 11.76 10.39
CA LEU A 200 12.29 12.68 10.87
C LEU A 200 13.37 12.91 9.82
N LEU A 201 13.76 11.86 9.08
CA LEU A 201 14.78 11.95 8.02
C LEU A 201 14.26 12.69 6.77
N ALA A 202 12.95 12.59 6.50
CA ALA A 202 12.30 13.20 5.34
C ALA A 202 11.46 14.44 5.69
N HIS A 203 11.72 15.09 6.83
CA HIS A 203 10.91 16.20 7.36
C HIS A 203 10.65 17.30 6.33
N GLY A 204 11.69 17.84 5.70
CA GLY A 204 11.55 18.94 4.73
C GLY A 204 10.78 18.57 3.46
N GLU A 205 10.77 17.30 3.04
CA GLU A 205 9.98 16.83 1.90
C GLU A 205 8.48 16.80 2.23
N TYR A 206 8.12 16.30 3.42
CA TYR A 206 6.73 16.27 3.88
C TYR A 206 6.17 17.67 4.13
N GLU A 207 7.00 18.57 4.66
CA GLU A 207 6.64 19.98 4.87
C GLU A 207 6.33 20.68 3.54
N LYS A 208 7.22 20.54 2.54
CA LYS A 208 7.01 21.09 1.19
C LYS A 208 5.76 20.55 0.50
N ALA A 209 5.47 19.26 0.70
CA ALA A 209 4.29 18.59 0.14
C ALA A 209 2.99 18.85 0.91
N GLY A 210 3.04 19.62 2.03
CA GLY A 210 1.87 19.91 2.86
C GLY A 210 1.26 18.70 3.57
N VAL A 211 2.05 17.62 3.75
CA VAL A 211 1.58 16.41 4.44
C VAL A 211 1.83 16.55 5.95
N PRO A 212 0.79 16.51 6.81
CA PRO A 212 0.87 16.79 8.22
C PRO A 212 1.47 15.61 9.01
N MET A 213 2.73 15.23 8.70
CA MET A 213 3.44 14.23 9.49
C MET A 213 3.76 14.74 10.89
N LEU A 214 3.87 13.84 11.87
CA LEU A 214 4.10 14.21 13.26
C LEU A 214 5.30 15.16 13.46
N PRO A 215 6.48 14.96 12.83
CA PRO A 215 7.58 15.93 12.96
C PRO A 215 7.27 17.29 12.33
N VAL A 216 6.43 17.37 11.31
CA VAL A 216 6.02 18.63 10.67
C VAL A 216 5.09 19.43 11.59
N THR A 217 4.15 18.76 12.24
CA THR A 217 3.09 19.40 13.05
C THR A 217 3.50 19.65 14.51
N HIS A 218 4.26 18.74 15.12
CA HIS A 218 4.61 18.76 16.54
C HIS A 218 6.13 18.87 16.80
N GLY A 219 6.93 18.86 15.74
CA GLY A 219 8.36 19.00 15.80
C GLY A 219 9.11 17.70 16.16
N ALA A 220 10.44 17.73 15.94
CA ALA A 220 11.31 16.56 16.09
C ALA A 220 11.39 16.03 17.54
N LYS A 221 11.33 16.91 18.55
CA LYS A 221 11.40 16.49 19.96
C LYS A 221 10.17 15.67 20.37
N ALA A 222 8.98 16.16 20.04
CA ALA A 222 7.73 15.46 20.32
C ALA A 222 7.69 14.10 19.59
N THR A 223 8.14 14.06 18.34
CA THR A 223 8.19 12.81 17.56
C THR A 223 9.14 11.80 18.19
N ARG A 224 10.33 12.20 18.63
CA ARG A 224 11.26 11.27 19.32
C ARG A 224 10.68 10.70 20.60
N ASN A 225 9.96 11.51 21.38
CA ASN A 225 9.32 11.04 22.61
C ASN A 225 8.18 10.04 22.35
N GLN A 226 7.61 10.02 21.15
CA GLN A 226 6.57 9.06 20.76
C GLN A 226 7.15 7.76 20.18
N ILE A 227 8.42 7.77 19.77
CA ILE A 227 9.13 6.58 19.27
C ILE A 227 9.59 5.68 20.44
N LEU A 228 9.89 6.28 21.60
CA LEU A 228 10.36 5.61 22.82
C LEU A 228 9.21 5.07 23.65
#